data_2ab5d25efe4ab3bbaaffc7d3c1d9ff22
#
_entry.id   2ab5d25efe4ab3bbaaffc7d3c1d9ff22
#
_cell.length_a   1.000
_cell.length_b   1.000
_cell.length_c   1.000
_cell.angle_alpha   90.00
_cell.angle_beta   90.00
_cell.angle_gamma   90.00
#
_symmetry.space_group_name_H-M   'P 1'
#
loop_
_entity.id
_entity.type
_entity.pdbx_description
1 polymer ?
#
loop_
_entity_poly.entity_id
_entity_poly.type
_entity_poly.pdbx_seq_one_letter_code
_entity_poly.pdbx_strand_id
1 'polypeptide(L)'
;MNRKNGDFLSYDEKYMRLAMQLAGNAIGRTSPNPLVGAVIVKDNRVVGCGWHRKAGTPHAEVHALNQAGELAQGADVYVTLEPCAHYGKTPPCAKALVEAKVKNVYGGLLDVNPKVAGKGFKILEDAGIHVEYGFLQDELRKQNEVFFKWIEHKKPFVVLKAAMTLDGKIATATGQSKWITNETSRAYGYKLRDIYDGIMVGINTVIEDNPMLTARVDGGKNPIRIVVDSSLKIDINANVVQDKSAKTIIATTDKADKDKILKLQAQDVDVIVVDKDENDKVDIEKLLDILGQQNICSILVEGGATLSGSFVAKKLVDKVYFFIAPKIVGGKDCLLYTSPSPRDRQKS
;
A
#
# COMPACT_ATOMS: atom_id res chain seq x y z
N MET A 1 18.06 15.87 23.36
CA MET A 1 16.96 16.49 24.07
C MET A 1 17.07 16.21 25.57
N ASN A 2 17.15 17.25 26.40
CA ASN A 2 17.41 17.14 27.85
C ASN A 2 16.16 16.66 28.60
N ARG A 3 16.20 15.42 29.11
CA ARG A 3 15.21 14.93 30.08
C ARG A 3 15.55 15.51 31.45
N LYS A 4 14.74 16.43 31.97
CA LYS A 4 14.78 16.85 33.37
C LYS A 4 14.05 15.80 34.21
N ASN A 5 14.71 15.30 35.27
CA ASN A 5 14.15 14.39 36.26
C ASN A 5 13.00 15.08 37.04
N GLY A 6 11.85 14.45 37.12
CA GLY A 6 10.73 14.83 37.99
C GLY A 6 9.39 14.73 37.30
N ASP A 7 8.56 13.79 37.71
CA ASP A 7 7.22 13.41 37.23
C ASP A 7 7.18 12.68 35.88
N PHE A 8 7.39 11.36 35.94
CA PHE A 8 7.03 10.45 34.87
C PHE A 8 5.49 10.39 34.79
N LEU A 9 4.89 11.24 33.98
CA LEU A 9 3.58 10.99 33.43
C LEU A 9 3.69 9.69 32.63
N SER A 10 2.85 8.73 32.92
CA SER A 10 3.07 7.32 32.68
C SER A 10 2.77 6.91 31.25
N TYR A 11 3.61 7.32 30.25
CA TYR A 11 3.61 6.64 28.97
C TYR A 11 3.90 5.15 29.20
N ASP A 12 2.99 4.31 28.73
CA ASP A 12 3.18 2.86 28.72
C ASP A 12 3.12 2.36 27.28
N GLU A 13 4.26 1.93 26.77
CA GLU A 13 4.44 1.50 25.38
C GLU A 13 3.46 0.40 24.94
N LYS A 14 3.00 -0.44 25.90
CA LYS A 14 2.06 -1.52 25.57
C LYS A 14 0.75 -1.00 24.97
N TYR A 15 0.28 0.18 25.41
CA TYR A 15 -0.96 0.75 24.87
C TYR A 15 -0.78 1.37 23.48
N MET A 16 0.39 1.96 23.20
CA MET A 16 0.71 2.40 21.83
C MET A 16 0.86 1.20 20.88
N ARG A 17 1.49 0.10 21.33
CA ARG A 17 1.55 -1.15 20.54
C ARG A 17 0.16 -1.75 20.31
N LEU A 18 -0.74 -1.69 21.31
CA LEU A 18 -2.12 -2.08 21.11
C LEU A 18 -2.83 -1.21 20.06
N ALA A 19 -2.67 0.11 20.13
CA ALA A 19 -3.22 1.03 19.13
C ALA A 19 -2.68 0.70 17.72
N MET A 20 -1.38 0.43 17.59
CA MET A 20 -0.76 0.01 16.33
C MET A 20 -1.31 -1.33 15.81
N GLN A 21 -1.54 -2.31 16.68
CA GLN A 21 -2.17 -3.58 16.30
C GLN A 21 -3.61 -3.39 15.82
N LEU A 22 -4.38 -2.54 16.49
CA LEU A 22 -5.75 -2.21 16.09
C LEU A 22 -5.79 -1.55 14.70
N ALA A 23 -4.88 -0.60 14.44
CA ALA A 23 -4.71 0.01 13.11
C ALA A 23 -4.49 -1.06 12.01
N GLY A 24 -3.74 -2.11 12.32
CA GLY A 24 -3.45 -3.23 11.42
C GLY A 24 -4.69 -3.99 10.92
N ASN A 25 -5.82 -3.96 11.65
CA ASN A 25 -7.07 -4.59 11.22
C ASN A 25 -7.67 -3.98 9.94
N ALA A 26 -7.25 -2.77 9.58
CA ALA A 26 -7.76 -2.07 8.39
C ALA A 26 -6.78 -2.07 7.20
N ILE A 27 -5.73 -2.90 7.23
CA ILE A 27 -4.78 -3.02 6.12
C ILE A 27 -5.53 -3.31 4.82
N GLY A 28 -5.26 -2.50 3.78
CA GLY A 28 -5.92 -2.58 2.47
C GLY A 28 -7.33 -1.97 2.41
N ARG A 29 -7.83 -1.34 3.48
CA ARG A 29 -9.22 -0.81 3.53
C ARG A 29 -9.31 0.71 3.65
N THR A 30 -8.27 1.38 4.15
CA THR A 30 -8.32 2.81 4.47
C THR A 30 -7.91 3.73 3.33
N SER A 31 -7.26 3.22 2.28
CA SER A 31 -6.78 4.05 1.17
C SER A 31 -7.86 5.03 0.67
N PRO A 32 -7.52 6.31 0.45
CA PRO A 32 -6.21 6.95 0.53
C PRO A 32 -5.81 7.44 1.95
N ASN A 33 -6.60 7.11 2.99
CA ASN A 33 -6.34 7.51 4.38
C ASN A 33 -5.29 6.61 5.05
N PRO A 34 -4.62 7.10 6.11
CA PRO A 34 -3.68 6.30 6.88
C PRO A 34 -4.38 5.22 7.73
N LEU A 35 -3.58 4.24 8.15
CA LEU A 35 -3.93 3.30 9.20
C LEU A 35 -3.76 4.00 10.55
N VAL A 36 -4.85 4.17 11.29
CA VAL A 36 -4.83 4.82 12.61
C VAL A 36 -5.55 3.93 13.61
N GLY A 37 -4.96 3.81 14.79
CA GLY A 37 -5.55 3.16 15.95
C GLY A 37 -5.49 4.08 17.17
N ALA A 38 -6.46 3.94 18.05
CA ALA A 38 -6.55 4.71 19.29
C ALA A 38 -6.97 3.80 20.47
N VAL A 39 -6.37 4.05 21.63
CA VAL A 39 -6.68 3.36 22.89
C VAL A 39 -6.84 4.41 23.99
N ILE A 40 -7.91 4.30 24.76
CA ILE A 40 -8.20 5.16 25.91
C ILE A 40 -8.03 4.35 27.18
N VAL A 41 -7.24 4.87 28.11
CA VAL A 41 -6.85 4.17 29.34
C VAL A 41 -7.20 5.03 30.54
N LYS A 42 -7.87 4.45 31.51
CA LYS A 42 -8.16 5.06 32.81
C LYS A 42 -7.80 4.08 33.93
N ASP A 43 -7.06 4.52 34.93
CA ASP A 43 -6.62 3.71 36.05
C ASP A 43 -6.00 2.37 35.62
N ASN A 44 -5.07 2.43 34.65
CA ASN A 44 -4.40 1.28 34.03
C ASN A 44 -5.35 0.25 33.34
N ARG A 45 -6.58 0.64 33.02
CA ARG A 45 -7.55 -0.21 32.33
C ARG A 45 -7.90 0.42 30.97
N VAL A 46 -7.93 -0.38 29.92
CA VAL A 46 -8.45 0.04 28.62
C VAL A 46 -9.96 0.21 28.75
N VAL A 47 -10.44 1.45 28.61
CA VAL A 47 -11.86 1.79 28.69
C VAL A 47 -12.46 2.05 27.30
N GLY A 48 -11.63 2.31 26.29
CA GLY A 48 -12.08 2.46 24.92
C GLY A 48 -10.95 2.12 23.94
N CYS A 49 -11.32 1.57 22.80
CA CYS A 49 -10.38 1.31 21.72
C CYS A 49 -11.07 1.45 20.35
N GLY A 50 -10.29 1.79 19.33
CA GLY A 50 -10.81 1.97 17.98
C GLY A 50 -9.72 1.99 16.94
N TRP A 51 -10.13 1.83 15.69
CA TRP A 51 -9.27 2.03 14.55
C TRP A 51 -10.07 2.63 13.37
N HIS A 52 -9.39 3.32 12.49
CA HIS A 52 -10.00 3.81 11.25
C HIS A 52 -10.29 2.63 10.32
N ARG A 53 -11.56 2.35 10.10
CA ARG A 53 -12.00 1.11 9.42
C ARG A 53 -11.95 1.22 7.89
N LYS A 54 -12.34 2.36 7.36
CA LYS A 54 -12.45 2.61 5.92
C LYS A 54 -12.52 4.12 5.64
N ALA A 55 -11.98 4.57 4.51
CA ALA A 55 -12.12 5.96 4.06
C ALA A 55 -13.59 6.42 4.06
N GLY A 56 -13.83 7.62 4.62
CA GLY A 56 -15.17 8.20 4.75
C GLY A 56 -15.99 7.71 5.95
N THR A 57 -15.46 6.83 6.79
CA THR A 57 -16.06 6.41 8.08
C THR A 57 -15.39 7.14 9.25
N PRO A 58 -15.95 7.06 10.49
CA PRO A 58 -15.34 7.68 11.67
C PRO A 58 -13.87 7.27 11.88
N HIS A 59 -13.10 8.18 12.45
CA HIS A 59 -11.69 7.95 12.78
C HIS A 59 -11.54 7.08 14.03
N ALA A 60 -10.30 6.62 14.29
CA ALA A 60 -9.99 5.74 15.41
C ALA A 60 -10.39 6.32 16.77
N GLU A 61 -10.11 7.61 16.97
CA GLU A 61 -10.41 8.33 18.21
C GLU A 61 -11.92 8.38 18.49
N VAL A 62 -12.74 8.57 17.45
CA VAL A 62 -14.21 8.60 17.58
C VAL A 62 -14.73 7.22 18.02
N HIS A 63 -14.20 6.13 17.46
CA HIS A 63 -14.56 4.79 17.88
C HIS A 63 -14.15 4.53 19.33
N ALA A 64 -12.94 4.94 19.72
CA ALA A 64 -12.43 4.78 21.08
C ALA A 64 -13.23 5.61 22.09
N LEU A 65 -13.57 6.88 21.75
CA LEU A 65 -14.39 7.75 22.60
C LEU A 65 -15.81 7.20 22.78
N ASN A 66 -16.44 6.74 21.71
CA ASN A 66 -17.78 6.16 21.77
C ASN A 66 -17.82 4.92 22.67
N GLN A 67 -16.76 4.11 22.70
CA GLN A 67 -16.66 2.96 23.57
C GLN A 67 -16.40 3.36 25.04
N ALA A 68 -15.53 4.35 25.26
CA ALA A 68 -15.18 4.82 26.59
C ALA A 68 -16.34 5.55 27.29
N GLY A 69 -17.17 6.28 26.52
CA GLY A 69 -18.24 7.10 27.08
C GLY A 69 -17.70 8.08 28.13
N GLU A 70 -18.35 8.18 29.26
CA GLU A 70 -17.98 9.07 30.37
C GLU A 70 -16.63 8.72 31.00
N LEU A 71 -16.14 7.47 30.84
CA LEU A 71 -14.83 7.06 31.33
C LEU A 71 -13.67 7.75 30.58
N ALA A 72 -13.93 8.38 29.42
CA ALA A 72 -12.93 9.17 28.72
C ALA A 72 -12.48 10.40 29.52
N GLN A 73 -13.34 10.96 30.37
CA GLN A 73 -12.99 12.11 31.19
C GLN A 73 -11.85 11.79 32.16
N GLY A 74 -10.75 12.56 32.03
CA GLY A 74 -9.55 12.39 32.84
C GLY A 74 -8.70 11.15 32.47
N ALA A 75 -9.00 10.49 31.34
CA ALA A 75 -8.25 9.34 30.86
C ALA A 75 -7.05 9.73 30.00
N ASP A 76 -6.14 8.80 29.79
CA ASP A 76 -5.00 8.87 28.89
C ASP A 76 -5.38 8.29 27.51
N VAL A 77 -4.97 8.95 26.45
CA VAL A 77 -5.24 8.54 25.06
C VAL A 77 -3.92 8.22 24.35
N TYR A 78 -3.86 7.04 23.75
CA TYR A 78 -2.76 6.61 22.89
C TYR A 78 -3.26 6.55 21.45
N VAL A 79 -2.68 7.33 20.56
CA VAL A 79 -3.08 7.41 19.14
C VAL A 79 -1.87 7.30 18.24
N THR A 80 -1.95 6.47 17.21
CA THR A 80 -0.79 6.15 16.35
C THR A 80 -0.39 7.28 15.41
N LEU A 81 -1.29 8.22 15.13
CA LEU A 81 -1.06 9.39 14.27
C LEU A 81 -1.76 10.61 14.90
N GLU A 82 -1.23 11.78 14.64
CA GLU A 82 -1.78 13.05 15.10
C GLU A 82 -3.29 13.17 14.87
N PRO A 83 -4.12 13.50 15.88
CA PRO A 83 -5.54 13.75 15.72
C PRO A 83 -5.84 14.86 14.73
N CYS A 84 -6.77 14.65 13.81
CA CYS A 84 -7.07 15.65 12.79
C CYS A 84 -7.58 16.97 13.36
N ALA A 85 -7.18 18.10 12.72
CA ALA A 85 -7.50 19.46 13.12
C ALA A 85 -8.57 20.13 12.24
N HIS A 86 -8.92 19.52 11.10
CA HIS A 86 -9.84 20.13 10.12
C HIS A 86 -11.21 19.49 10.16
N TYR A 87 -12.22 20.29 9.84
CA TYR A 87 -13.58 19.79 9.61
C TYR A 87 -13.65 19.03 8.28
N GLY A 88 -14.02 17.76 8.38
CA GLY A 88 -14.39 16.92 7.25
C GLY A 88 -15.91 16.70 7.23
N LYS A 89 -16.33 15.44 7.08
CA LYS A 89 -17.73 15.02 7.29
C LYS A 89 -18.12 14.99 8.78
N THR A 90 -17.13 14.98 9.66
CA THR A 90 -17.28 14.95 11.12
C THR A 90 -16.42 16.06 11.73
N PRO A 91 -16.69 16.50 12.99
CA PRO A 91 -15.81 17.41 13.72
C PRO A 91 -14.39 16.85 13.83
N PRO A 92 -13.37 17.72 13.98
CA PRO A 92 -11.99 17.30 14.16
C PRO A 92 -11.81 16.40 15.39
N CYS A 93 -11.03 15.32 15.27
CA CYS A 93 -10.76 14.43 16.38
C CYS A 93 -10.11 15.12 17.57
N ALA A 94 -9.23 16.11 17.33
CA ALA A 94 -8.64 16.93 18.39
C ALA A 94 -9.72 17.63 19.23
N LYS A 95 -10.76 18.19 18.61
CA LYS A 95 -11.89 18.81 19.34
C LYS A 95 -12.71 17.79 20.11
N ALA A 96 -12.99 16.63 19.54
CA ALA A 96 -13.72 15.56 20.22
C ALA A 96 -12.98 15.09 21.50
N LEU A 97 -11.64 15.02 21.46
CA LEU A 97 -10.82 14.71 22.63
C LEU A 97 -10.89 15.83 23.70
N VAL A 98 -10.89 17.10 23.28
CA VAL A 98 -11.08 18.26 24.19
C VAL A 98 -12.46 18.20 24.86
N GLU A 99 -13.52 17.98 24.09
CA GLU A 99 -14.90 17.87 24.59
C GLU A 99 -15.08 16.70 25.56
N ALA A 100 -14.38 15.59 25.32
CA ALA A 100 -14.34 14.44 26.21
C ALA A 100 -13.50 14.67 27.47
N LYS A 101 -12.80 15.82 27.57
CA LYS A 101 -11.97 16.22 28.73
C LYS A 101 -10.93 15.16 29.11
N VAL A 102 -10.26 14.60 28.11
CA VAL A 102 -9.15 13.66 28.34
C VAL A 102 -7.99 14.35 29.06
N LYS A 103 -7.18 13.61 29.81
CA LYS A 103 -6.10 14.20 30.62
C LYS A 103 -4.80 14.33 29.84
N ASN A 104 -4.36 13.24 29.23
CA ASN A 104 -3.10 13.18 28.48
C ASN A 104 -3.34 12.56 27.10
N VAL A 105 -2.55 12.99 26.09
CA VAL A 105 -2.53 12.39 24.76
C VAL A 105 -1.10 12.03 24.38
N TYR A 106 -0.89 10.76 24.12
CA TYR A 106 0.37 10.17 23.66
C TYR A 106 0.23 9.85 22.18
N GLY A 107 0.97 10.58 21.32
CA GLY A 107 0.95 10.45 19.88
C GLY A 107 2.11 9.63 19.33
N GLY A 108 1.85 8.77 18.35
CA GLY A 108 2.91 8.06 17.63
C GLY A 108 3.64 9.00 16.66
N LEU A 109 2.96 9.42 15.63
CA LEU A 109 3.52 10.25 14.55
C LEU A 109 2.82 11.62 14.45
N LEU A 110 3.60 12.62 14.01
CA LEU A 110 3.02 13.82 13.41
C LEU A 110 2.47 13.51 12.03
N ASP A 111 1.36 14.12 11.66
CA ASP A 111 0.84 14.03 10.30
C ASP A 111 1.73 14.86 9.36
N VAL A 112 2.20 14.22 8.28
CA VAL A 112 2.99 14.90 7.24
C VAL A 112 2.14 15.74 6.30
N ASN A 113 0.80 15.62 6.36
CA ASN A 113 -0.11 16.41 5.56
C ASN A 113 -0.04 17.90 6.03
N PRO A 114 0.38 18.85 5.17
CA PRO A 114 0.51 20.25 5.55
C PRO A 114 -0.78 20.90 6.11
N LYS A 115 -1.93 20.29 5.83
CA LYS A 115 -3.23 20.74 6.37
C LYS A 115 -3.40 20.40 7.85
N VAL A 116 -2.70 19.39 8.36
CA VAL A 116 -2.76 18.89 9.75
C VAL A 116 -1.50 19.28 10.51
N ALA A 117 -0.38 18.77 10.15
CA ALA A 117 1.01 19.02 10.61
C ALA A 117 1.16 19.84 11.91
N GLY A 118 0.99 19.21 13.06
CA GLY A 118 1.13 19.82 14.41
C GLY A 118 -0.11 20.59 14.90
N LYS A 119 -1.12 20.84 14.06
CA LYS A 119 -2.30 21.62 14.45
C LYS A 119 -3.24 20.86 15.38
N GLY A 120 -3.32 19.54 15.23
CA GLY A 120 -4.13 18.69 16.08
C GLY A 120 -3.60 18.65 17.50
N PHE A 121 -2.31 18.43 17.66
CA PHE A 121 -1.67 18.47 18.97
C PHE A 121 -1.74 19.88 19.60
N LYS A 122 -1.55 20.92 18.80
CA LYS A 122 -1.68 22.29 19.29
C LYS A 122 -3.08 22.62 19.84
N ILE A 123 -4.15 22.15 19.20
CA ILE A 123 -5.53 22.30 19.72
C ILE A 123 -5.67 21.65 21.11
N LEU A 124 -5.05 20.50 21.32
CA LEU A 124 -5.07 19.81 22.61
C LEU A 124 -4.28 20.57 23.69
N GLU A 125 -3.07 21.03 23.34
CA GLU A 125 -2.21 21.84 24.23
C GLU A 125 -2.86 23.16 24.61
N ASP A 126 -3.46 23.87 23.65
CA ASP A 126 -4.17 25.14 23.86
C ASP A 126 -5.41 24.96 24.79
N ALA A 127 -5.99 23.75 24.85
CA ALA A 127 -7.06 23.37 25.76
C ALA A 127 -6.57 22.87 27.14
N GLY A 128 -5.25 22.88 27.39
CA GLY A 128 -4.64 22.45 28.66
C GLY A 128 -4.46 20.93 28.80
N ILE A 129 -4.60 20.18 27.71
CA ILE A 129 -4.33 18.75 27.70
C ILE A 129 -2.83 18.53 27.53
N HIS A 130 -2.24 17.65 28.35
CA HIS A 130 -0.82 17.30 28.20
C HIS A 130 -0.61 16.44 26.96
N VAL A 131 0.33 16.81 26.09
CA VAL A 131 0.62 16.11 24.85
C VAL A 131 2.09 15.73 24.78
N GLU A 132 2.35 14.44 24.51
CA GLU A 132 3.65 13.94 24.13
C GLU A 132 3.52 13.12 22.84
N TYR A 133 4.49 13.18 21.93
CA TYR A 133 4.46 12.42 20.69
C TYR A 133 5.86 11.99 20.26
N GLY A 134 5.93 11.11 19.27
CA GLY A 134 7.19 10.56 18.76
C GLY A 134 7.49 9.15 19.26
N PHE A 135 6.46 8.41 19.69
CA PHE A 135 6.59 7.04 20.15
C PHE A 135 6.45 6.04 19.00
N LEU A 136 7.32 5.03 18.95
CA LEU A 136 7.35 3.97 17.94
C LEU A 136 7.37 4.49 16.49
N GLN A 137 8.06 5.60 16.24
CA GLN A 137 8.02 6.30 14.95
C GLN A 137 8.37 5.40 13.77
N ASP A 138 9.43 4.61 13.87
CA ASP A 138 9.91 3.77 12.76
C ASP A 138 8.90 2.67 12.42
N GLU A 139 8.35 2.00 13.44
CA GLU A 139 7.35 0.95 13.24
C GLU A 139 6.06 1.51 12.66
N LEU A 140 5.58 2.63 13.17
CA LEU A 140 4.36 3.29 12.72
C LEU A 140 4.52 3.88 11.31
N ARG A 141 5.70 4.44 11.01
CA ARG A 141 6.01 4.92 9.66
C ARG A 141 6.06 3.76 8.65
N LYS A 142 6.64 2.63 9.04
CA LYS A 142 6.63 1.41 8.24
C LYS A 142 5.22 0.85 8.04
N GLN A 143 4.36 0.90 9.06
CA GLN A 143 2.97 0.46 8.95
C GLN A 143 2.18 1.34 7.96
N ASN A 144 2.52 2.62 7.86
CA ASN A 144 1.88 3.61 7.00
C ASN A 144 2.72 3.99 5.76
N GLU A 145 3.68 3.15 5.33
CA GLU A 145 4.62 3.44 4.24
C GLU A 145 3.93 3.88 2.93
N VAL A 146 2.78 3.27 2.61
CA VAL A 146 1.94 3.62 1.45
C VAL A 146 1.40 5.04 1.55
N PHE A 147 0.79 5.35 2.70
CA PHE A 147 0.21 6.68 2.95
C PHE A 147 1.28 7.78 2.88
N PHE A 148 2.40 7.58 3.57
CA PHE A 148 3.46 8.60 3.61
C PHE A 148 4.04 8.87 2.23
N LYS A 149 4.36 7.84 1.46
CA LYS A 149 4.86 8.05 0.10
C LYS A 149 3.86 8.80 -0.76
N TRP A 150 2.58 8.40 -0.74
CA TRP A 150 1.57 9.03 -1.57
C TRP A 150 1.29 10.49 -1.15
N ILE A 151 1.23 10.79 0.16
CA ILE A 151 0.95 12.15 0.61
C ILE A 151 2.11 13.11 0.34
N GLU A 152 3.36 12.63 0.48
CA GLU A 152 4.58 13.41 0.27
C GLU A 152 4.87 13.64 -1.24
N HIS A 153 4.64 12.65 -2.10
CA HIS A 153 5.07 12.68 -3.51
C HIS A 153 3.94 12.66 -4.52
N LYS A 154 2.71 12.36 -4.11
CA LYS A 154 1.55 12.13 -4.99
C LYS A 154 1.77 11.03 -6.02
N LYS A 155 2.65 10.10 -5.73
CA LYS A 155 2.95 8.90 -6.52
C LYS A 155 2.56 7.64 -5.75
N PRO A 156 2.09 6.58 -6.43
CA PRO A 156 1.82 5.30 -5.77
C PRO A 156 3.07 4.70 -5.13
N PHE A 157 2.87 3.98 -4.03
CA PHE A 157 3.87 3.06 -3.48
C PHE A 157 3.94 1.81 -4.35
N VAL A 158 5.08 1.54 -4.94
CA VAL A 158 5.27 0.48 -5.93
C VAL A 158 5.85 -0.76 -5.27
N VAL A 159 5.11 -1.85 -5.37
CA VAL A 159 5.50 -3.17 -4.87
C VAL A 159 5.75 -4.09 -6.05
N LEU A 160 6.97 -4.58 -6.19
CA LEU A 160 7.31 -5.58 -7.19
C LEU A 160 7.17 -6.99 -6.59
N LYS A 161 6.35 -7.83 -7.21
CA LYS A 161 6.21 -9.23 -6.83
C LYS A 161 6.68 -10.15 -7.95
N ALA A 162 7.62 -11.02 -7.65
CA ALA A 162 8.06 -12.07 -8.56
C ALA A 162 8.04 -13.45 -7.88
N ALA A 163 7.71 -14.47 -8.69
CA ALA A 163 7.87 -15.86 -8.30
C ALA A 163 8.97 -16.45 -9.19
N MET A 164 9.99 -17.03 -8.57
CA MET A 164 11.16 -17.55 -9.29
C MET A 164 11.67 -18.85 -8.67
N THR A 165 12.45 -19.56 -9.43
CA THR A 165 13.20 -20.71 -8.97
C THR A 165 14.43 -20.28 -8.16
N LEU A 166 15.11 -21.20 -7.50
CA LEU A 166 16.32 -20.92 -6.72
C LEU A 166 17.45 -20.35 -7.61
N ASP A 167 17.48 -20.70 -8.87
CA ASP A 167 18.40 -20.17 -9.89
C ASP A 167 17.85 -18.93 -10.64
N GLY A 168 16.82 -18.25 -10.07
CA GLY A 168 16.31 -16.97 -10.55
C GLY A 168 15.46 -17.02 -11.82
N LYS A 169 14.95 -18.19 -12.23
CA LYS A 169 14.12 -18.30 -13.44
C LYS A 169 12.66 -18.09 -13.13
N ILE A 170 12.00 -17.25 -13.92
CA ILE A 170 10.54 -16.97 -13.85
C ILE A 170 9.71 -17.83 -14.81
N ALA A 171 10.36 -18.49 -15.76
CA ALA A 171 9.78 -19.45 -16.69
C ALA A 171 10.87 -20.35 -17.27
N THR A 172 10.47 -21.47 -17.93
CA THR A 172 11.37 -22.28 -18.76
C THR A 172 11.70 -21.58 -20.08
N ALA A 173 12.66 -22.08 -20.83
CA ALA A 173 12.99 -21.60 -22.18
C ALA A 173 11.79 -21.70 -23.16
N THR A 174 10.83 -22.59 -22.88
CA THR A 174 9.58 -22.76 -23.66
C THR A 174 8.43 -21.88 -23.15
N GLY A 175 8.68 -20.98 -22.18
CA GLY A 175 7.68 -20.07 -21.62
C GLY A 175 6.80 -20.70 -20.53
N GLN A 176 6.99 -21.96 -20.14
CA GLN A 176 6.20 -22.57 -19.08
C GLN A 176 6.56 -21.97 -17.72
N SER A 177 5.58 -21.34 -17.06
CA SER A 177 5.72 -20.70 -15.74
C SER A 177 4.80 -21.32 -14.66
N LYS A 178 3.88 -22.18 -15.02
CA LYS A 178 2.88 -22.78 -14.12
C LYS A 178 3.33 -24.18 -13.69
N TRP A 179 3.52 -24.52 -12.39
CA TRP A 179 3.51 -23.64 -11.22
C TRP A 179 4.92 -23.63 -10.61
N ILE A 180 5.53 -22.45 -10.51
CA ILE A 180 6.85 -22.31 -9.89
C ILE A 180 6.72 -22.49 -8.39
N THR A 181 5.75 -21.82 -7.76
CA THR A 181 5.53 -21.81 -6.32
C THR A 181 4.33 -22.66 -5.90
N ASN A 182 4.30 -23.06 -4.62
CA ASN A 182 3.22 -23.85 -4.02
C ASN A 182 1.94 -23.02 -3.76
N GLU A 183 0.89 -23.69 -3.27
CA GLU A 183 -0.40 -23.08 -2.97
C GLU A 183 -0.32 -21.97 -1.92
N THR A 184 0.42 -22.18 -0.84
CA THR A 184 0.59 -21.20 0.23
C THR A 184 1.18 -19.89 -0.30
N SER A 185 2.21 -19.97 -1.15
CA SER A 185 2.80 -18.80 -1.79
C SER A 185 1.82 -18.11 -2.74
N ARG A 186 1.00 -18.86 -3.46
CA ARG A 186 -0.04 -18.28 -4.33
C ARG A 186 -1.14 -17.60 -3.52
N ALA A 187 -1.58 -18.23 -2.42
CA ALA A 187 -2.56 -17.62 -1.50
C ALA A 187 -2.04 -16.30 -0.91
N TYR A 188 -0.75 -16.23 -0.57
CA TYR A 188 -0.13 -14.98 -0.14
C TYR A 188 -0.13 -13.93 -1.27
N GLY A 189 0.13 -14.32 -2.51
CA GLY A 189 0.02 -13.44 -3.66
C GLY A 189 -1.40 -12.86 -3.82
N TYR A 190 -2.44 -13.67 -3.62
CA TYR A 190 -3.83 -13.19 -3.62
C TYR A 190 -4.11 -12.22 -2.48
N LYS A 191 -3.54 -12.44 -1.29
CA LYS A 191 -3.61 -11.50 -0.18
C LYS A 191 -2.94 -10.16 -0.51
N LEU A 192 -1.82 -10.15 -1.23
CA LEU A 192 -1.21 -8.89 -1.69
C LEU A 192 -2.15 -8.12 -2.63
N ARG A 193 -2.89 -8.79 -3.50
CA ARG A 193 -3.88 -8.15 -4.37
C ARG A 193 -5.06 -7.56 -3.60
N ASP A 194 -5.41 -8.12 -2.45
CA ASP A 194 -6.43 -7.57 -1.54
C ASP A 194 -5.93 -6.33 -0.77
N ILE A 195 -4.63 -6.25 -0.52
CA ILE A 195 -4.02 -5.16 0.26
C ILE A 195 -3.80 -3.91 -0.60
N TYR A 196 -3.20 -4.05 -1.78
CA TYR A 196 -2.82 -2.92 -2.62
C TYR A 196 -3.98 -2.42 -3.49
N ASP A 197 -3.97 -1.12 -3.85
CA ASP A 197 -5.08 -0.49 -4.56
C ASP A 197 -5.16 -0.93 -6.01
N GLY A 198 -4.02 -1.10 -6.67
CA GLY A 198 -3.93 -1.54 -8.06
C GLY A 198 -3.02 -2.73 -8.25
N ILE A 199 -3.30 -3.51 -9.30
CA ILE A 199 -2.40 -4.52 -9.84
C ILE A 199 -2.01 -4.14 -11.25
N MET A 200 -0.70 -4.09 -11.54
CA MET A 200 -0.18 -3.69 -12.84
C MET A 200 0.54 -4.86 -13.53
N VAL A 201 0.17 -5.09 -14.79
CA VAL A 201 0.81 -6.08 -15.66
C VAL A 201 1.09 -5.49 -17.04
N GLY A 202 2.07 -6.05 -17.75
CA GLY A 202 2.29 -5.76 -19.17
C GLY A 202 1.33 -6.55 -20.05
N ILE A 203 1.08 -6.04 -21.27
CA ILE A 203 0.16 -6.66 -22.24
C ILE A 203 0.51 -8.10 -22.55
N ASN A 204 1.79 -8.48 -22.59
CA ASN A 204 2.18 -9.85 -22.89
C ASN A 204 1.64 -10.84 -21.84
N THR A 205 1.57 -10.45 -20.57
CA THR A 205 0.95 -11.27 -19.51
C THR A 205 -0.55 -11.49 -19.78
N VAL A 206 -1.23 -10.50 -20.33
CA VAL A 206 -2.67 -10.64 -20.68
C VAL A 206 -2.83 -11.55 -21.89
N ILE A 207 -1.98 -11.42 -22.91
CA ILE A 207 -2.04 -12.25 -24.13
C ILE A 207 -1.76 -13.72 -23.80
N GLU A 208 -0.73 -13.99 -22.99
CA GLU A 208 -0.29 -15.36 -22.70
C GLU A 208 -1.18 -16.08 -21.69
N ASP A 209 -1.58 -15.40 -20.62
CA ASP A 209 -2.26 -16.02 -19.49
C ASP A 209 -3.77 -15.73 -19.42
N ASN A 210 -4.26 -14.73 -20.13
CA ASN A 210 -5.63 -14.20 -20.06
C ASN A 210 -6.17 -14.15 -18.60
N PRO A 211 -5.45 -13.47 -17.69
CA PRO A 211 -5.71 -13.55 -16.26
C PRO A 211 -6.92 -12.72 -15.84
N MET A 212 -7.56 -13.10 -14.72
CA MET A 212 -8.60 -12.30 -14.07
C MET A 212 -8.04 -11.16 -13.20
N LEU A 213 -6.81 -11.29 -12.71
CA LEU A 213 -6.14 -10.35 -11.80
C LEU A 213 -6.94 -10.01 -10.52
N THR A 214 -7.78 -10.92 -10.06
CA THR A 214 -8.60 -10.77 -8.84
C THR A 214 -7.86 -11.21 -7.59
N ALA A 215 -8.29 -10.73 -6.43
CA ALA A 215 -7.70 -11.06 -5.12
C ALA A 215 -7.98 -12.51 -4.70
N ARG A 216 -9.16 -13.06 -5.02
CA ARG A 216 -9.59 -14.43 -4.64
C ARG A 216 -9.47 -14.68 -3.14
N VAL A 217 -9.88 -13.70 -2.34
CA VAL A 217 -9.90 -13.74 -0.87
C VAL A 217 -11.34 -13.52 -0.44
N ASP A 218 -11.84 -14.39 0.45
CA ASP A 218 -13.21 -14.28 0.96
C ASP A 218 -13.40 -12.93 1.70
N GLY A 219 -14.43 -12.17 1.32
CA GLY A 219 -14.67 -10.84 1.85
C GLY A 219 -13.61 -9.80 1.45
N GLY A 220 -12.66 -10.16 0.59
CA GLY A 220 -11.62 -9.28 0.09
C GLY A 220 -12.12 -8.27 -0.94
N LYS A 221 -11.29 -7.27 -1.25
CA LYS A 221 -11.51 -6.34 -2.36
C LYS A 221 -10.64 -6.73 -3.56
N ASN A 222 -11.18 -6.60 -4.77
CA ASN A 222 -10.36 -6.72 -5.96
C ASN A 222 -9.59 -5.40 -6.20
N PRO A 223 -8.31 -5.47 -6.60
CA PRO A 223 -7.53 -4.30 -6.98
C PRO A 223 -8.01 -3.74 -8.33
N ILE A 224 -7.74 -2.46 -8.56
CA ILE A 224 -7.85 -1.86 -9.90
C ILE A 224 -6.84 -2.55 -10.81
N ARG A 225 -7.28 -3.09 -11.94
CA ARG A 225 -6.42 -3.72 -12.93
C ARG A 225 -5.78 -2.66 -13.81
N ILE A 226 -4.48 -2.68 -13.96
CA ILE A 226 -3.74 -1.72 -14.79
C ILE A 226 -2.93 -2.53 -15.80
N VAL A 227 -3.27 -2.37 -17.08
CA VAL A 227 -2.56 -3.06 -18.18
C VAL A 227 -1.72 -2.03 -18.95
N VAL A 228 -0.41 -2.24 -19.00
CA VAL A 228 0.50 -1.41 -19.80
C VAL A 228 0.59 -1.99 -21.20
N ASP A 229 0.01 -1.28 -22.18
CA ASP A 229 -0.14 -1.72 -23.57
C ASP A 229 0.11 -0.57 -24.54
N SER A 230 1.37 -0.31 -24.87
CA SER A 230 1.81 0.87 -25.63
C SER A 230 1.16 1.02 -27.02
N SER A 231 0.67 -0.07 -27.63
CA SER A 231 0.05 -0.08 -28.95
C SER A 231 -1.37 -0.65 -28.97
N LEU A 232 -1.98 -0.76 -27.80
CA LEU A 232 -3.35 -1.23 -27.61
C LEU A 232 -3.64 -2.59 -28.29
N LYS A 233 -2.73 -3.57 -28.06
CA LYS A 233 -2.86 -4.93 -28.60
C LYS A 233 -3.91 -5.79 -27.93
N ILE A 234 -4.36 -5.40 -26.72
CA ILE A 234 -5.31 -6.16 -25.90
C ILE A 234 -6.53 -6.61 -26.72
N ASP A 235 -6.94 -7.86 -26.54
CA ASP A 235 -8.22 -8.32 -27.11
C ASP A 235 -9.38 -7.75 -26.29
N ILE A 236 -10.40 -7.27 -26.98
CA ILE A 236 -11.67 -6.79 -26.35
C ILE A 236 -12.39 -7.89 -25.60
N ASN A 237 -12.13 -9.17 -25.92
CA ASN A 237 -12.67 -10.33 -25.23
C ASN A 237 -11.78 -10.85 -24.09
N ALA A 238 -10.66 -10.18 -23.80
CA ALA A 238 -9.80 -10.56 -22.67
C ALA A 238 -10.57 -10.52 -21.33
N ASN A 239 -10.26 -11.45 -20.42
CA ASN A 239 -10.91 -11.55 -19.12
C ASN A 239 -10.87 -10.23 -18.33
N VAL A 240 -9.76 -9.50 -18.36
CA VAL A 240 -9.63 -8.20 -17.68
C VAL A 240 -10.53 -7.11 -18.27
N VAL A 241 -11.01 -7.28 -19.50
CA VAL A 241 -11.97 -6.37 -20.17
C VAL A 241 -13.42 -6.81 -19.87
N GLN A 242 -13.70 -8.11 -19.96
CA GLN A 242 -15.05 -8.65 -19.87
C GLN A 242 -15.56 -8.77 -18.43
N ASP A 243 -14.69 -9.14 -17.50
CA ASP A 243 -15.07 -9.29 -16.09
C ASP A 243 -15.23 -7.93 -15.40
N LYS A 244 -16.41 -7.69 -14.84
CA LYS A 244 -16.77 -6.42 -14.18
C LYS A 244 -16.59 -6.46 -12.66
N SER A 245 -15.97 -7.50 -12.11
CA SER A 245 -15.71 -7.62 -10.67
C SER A 245 -14.66 -6.63 -10.15
N ALA A 246 -13.91 -5.98 -11.05
CA ALA A 246 -12.95 -4.92 -10.73
C ALA A 246 -12.85 -3.91 -11.88
N LYS A 247 -12.51 -2.66 -11.54
CA LYS A 247 -12.20 -1.61 -12.52
C LYS A 247 -10.95 -1.98 -13.32
N THR A 248 -10.95 -1.69 -14.62
CA THR A 248 -9.79 -1.90 -15.50
C THR A 248 -9.34 -0.59 -16.13
N ILE A 249 -8.05 -0.32 -16.06
CA ILE A 249 -7.35 0.80 -16.70
C ILE A 249 -6.36 0.22 -17.71
N ILE A 250 -6.38 0.72 -18.94
CA ILE A 250 -5.37 0.38 -19.94
C ILE A 250 -4.55 1.64 -20.23
N ALA A 251 -3.25 1.56 -19.94
CA ALA A 251 -2.31 2.63 -20.27
C ALA A 251 -1.68 2.37 -21.64
N THR A 252 -1.87 3.30 -22.56
CA THR A 252 -1.40 3.21 -23.93
C THR A 252 -0.72 4.49 -24.39
N THR A 253 -0.21 4.53 -25.62
CA THR A 253 0.39 5.73 -26.21
C THR A 253 -0.48 6.29 -27.33
N ASP A 254 -0.06 7.39 -27.94
CA ASP A 254 -0.67 8.01 -29.13
C ASP A 254 -0.68 7.09 -30.39
N LYS A 255 0.00 5.94 -30.33
CA LYS A 255 -0.03 4.91 -31.39
C LYS A 255 -1.30 4.06 -31.37
N ALA A 256 -2.13 4.19 -30.33
CA ALA A 256 -3.34 3.40 -30.18
C ALA A 256 -4.43 3.79 -31.20
N ASP A 257 -5.10 2.78 -31.73
CA ASP A 257 -6.26 2.97 -32.61
C ASP A 257 -7.41 3.62 -31.82
N LYS A 258 -7.89 4.77 -32.32
CA LYS A 258 -8.95 5.57 -31.71
C LYS A 258 -10.28 4.81 -31.64
N ASP A 259 -10.62 4.06 -32.68
CA ASP A 259 -11.86 3.28 -32.71
C ASP A 259 -11.82 2.15 -31.67
N LYS A 260 -10.65 1.55 -31.47
CA LYS A 260 -10.45 0.55 -30.42
C LYS A 260 -10.52 1.15 -29.02
N ILE A 261 -10.02 2.37 -28.81
CA ILE A 261 -10.19 3.11 -27.57
C ILE A 261 -11.70 3.27 -27.26
N LEU A 262 -12.47 3.76 -28.21
CA LEU A 262 -13.93 3.94 -28.05
C LEU A 262 -14.66 2.62 -27.73
N LYS A 263 -14.27 1.52 -28.39
CA LYS A 263 -14.84 0.19 -28.12
C LYS A 263 -14.54 -0.30 -26.70
N LEU A 264 -13.34 -0.05 -26.17
CA LEU A 264 -12.97 -0.43 -24.80
C LEU A 264 -13.68 0.46 -23.79
N GLN A 265 -13.78 1.75 -24.03
CA GLN A 265 -14.51 2.69 -23.17
C GLN A 265 -16.01 2.35 -23.12
N ALA A 266 -16.60 1.91 -24.23
CA ALA A 266 -17.99 1.42 -24.28
C ALA A 266 -18.21 0.14 -23.43
N GLN A 267 -17.13 -0.54 -23.06
CA GLN A 267 -17.13 -1.69 -22.15
C GLN A 267 -16.70 -1.31 -20.72
N ASP A 268 -16.84 -0.06 -20.32
CA ASP A 268 -16.49 0.42 -18.97
C ASP A 268 -15.01 0.17 -18.60
N VAL A 269 -14.11 0.30 -19.59
CA VAL A 269 -12.66 0.24 -19.41
C VAL A 269 -12.09 1.65 -19.57
N ASP A 270 -11.37 2.13 -18.57
CA ASP A 270 -10.65 3.40 -18.68
C ASP A 270 -9.41 3.22 -19.57
N VAL A 271 -9.29 4.02 -20.62
CA VAL A 271 -8.09 4.06 -21.46
C VAL A 271 -7.38 5.38 -21.24
N ILE A 272 -6.14 5.31 -20.77
CA ILE A 272 -5.28 6.47 -20.51
C ILE A 272 -4.20 6.52 -21.59
N VAL A 273 -4.17 7.59 -22.36
CA VAL A 273 -3.08 7.87 -23.31
C VAL A 273 -1.97 8.58 -22.53
N VAL A 274 -0.80 7.97 -22.49
CA VAL A 274 0.40 8.44 -21.78
C VAL A 274 1.48 8.75 -22.82
N ASP A 275 2.33 9.71 -22.52
CA ASP A 275 3.50 9.99 -23.36
C ASP A 275 4.42 8.76 -23.49
N LYS A 276 5.21 8.76 -24.54
CA LYS A 276 6.19 7.70 -24.83
C LYS A 276 7.52 7.98 -24.13
N ASP A 277 8.18 6.91 -23.70
CA ASP A 277 9.60 6.95 -23.34
C ASP A 277 10.50 6.89 -24.60
N GLU A 278 11.82 6.88 -24.37
CA GLU A 278 12.82 6.79 -25.45
C GLU A 278 12.75 5.51 -26.30
N ASN A 279 12.05 4.49 -25.83
CA ASN A 279 11.87 3.21 -26.51
C ASN A 279 10.47 3.08 -27.16
N ASP A 280 9.77 4.21 -27.34
CA ASP A 280 8.41 4.22 -27.90
C ASP A 280 7.38 3.42 -27.08
N LYS A 281 7.62 3.25 -25.77
CA LYS A 281 6.71 2.59 -24.82
C LYS A 281 6.02 3.62 -23.93
N VAL A 282 4.98 3.19 -23.23
CA VAL A 282 4.35 4.00 -22.17
C VAL A 282 5.42 4.47 -21.18
N ASP A 283 5.52 5.77 -20.96
CA ASP A 283 6.37 6.33 -19.93
C ASP A 283 5.80 5.98 -18.55
N ILE A 284 6.47 5.05 -17.85
CA ILE A 284 6.01 4.52 -16.57
C ILE A 284 6.00 5.60 -15.48
N GLU A 285 6.93 6.55 -15.48
CA GLU A 285 6.97 7.62 -14.48
C GLU A 285 5.76 8.54 -14.61
N LYS A 286 5.43 8.96 -15.83
CA LYS A 286 4.23 9.75 -16.11
C LYS A 286 2.95 8.99 -15.81
N LEU A 287 2.91 7.68 -16.09
CA LEU A 287 1.79 6.84 -15.72
C LEU A 287 1.58 6.83 -14.20
N LEU A 288 2.67 6.68 -13.42
CA LEU A 288 2.58 6.71 -11.95
C LEU A 288 2.08 8.07 -11.44
N ASP A 289 2.49 9.18 -12.06
CA ASP A 289 1.98 10.52 -11.70
C ASP A 289 0.46 10.62 -11.93
N ILE A 290 -0.04 10.16 -13.08
CA ILE A 290 -1.47 10.14 -13.39
C ILE A 290 -2.25 9.28 -12.40
N LEU A 291 -1.76 8.08 -12.10
CA LEU A 291 -2.41 7.15 -11.18
C LEU A 291 -2.44 7.70 -9.74
N GLY A 292 -1.36 8.34 -9.29
CA GLY A 292 -1.28 8.98 -7.98
C GLY A 292 -2.28 10.14 -7.84
N GLN A 293 -2.49 10.93 -8.90
CA GLN A 293 -3.51 11.99 -8.94
C GLN A 293 -4.94 11.44 -8.89
N GLN A 294 -5.15 10.22 -9.35
CA GLN A 294 -6.44 9.49 -9.24
C GLN A 294 -6.63 8.82 -7.87
N ASN A 295 -5.78 9.12 -6.86
CA ASN A 295 -5.78 8.53 -5.52
C ASN A 295 -5.53 7.00 -5.51
N ILE A 296 -4.84 6.48 -6.50
CA ILE A 296 -4.29 5.12 -6.46
C ILE A 296 -2.98 5.22 -5.69
N CYS A 297 -3.02 4.87 -4.39
CA CYS A 297 -1.91 5.11 -3.48
C CYS A 297 -0.86 4.00 -3.52
N SER A 298 -1.21 2.83 -4.03
CA SER A 298 -0.32 1.66 -4.09
C SER A 298 -0.57 0.79 -5.30
N ILE A 299 0.51 0.20 -5.84
CA ILE A 299 0.46 -0.66 -7.02
C ILE A 299 1.30 -1.90 -6.79
N LEU A 300 0.69 -3.06 -6.98
CA LEU A 300 1.37 -4.35 -7.05
C LEU A 300 1.74 -4.63 -8.51
N VAL A 301 3.02 -4.57 -8.84
CA VAL A 301 3.53 -4.94 -10.17
C VAL A 301 3.74 -6.44 -10.20
N GLU A 302 2.97 -7.13 -11.03
CA GLU A 302 3.09 -8.56 -11.31
C GLU A 302 3.32 -8.79 -12.80
N GLY A 303 4.02 -9.84 -13.16
CA GLY A 303 4.09 -10.26 -14.55
C GLY A 303 5.51 -10.38 -15.09
N GLY A 304 5.65 -10.15 -16.41
CA GLY A 304 6.84 -10.49 -17.16
C GLY A 304 8.06 -9.62 -16.88
N ALA A 305 9.23 -10.15 -17.27
CA ALA A 305 10.54 -9.53 -17.06
C ALA A 305 10.65 -8.11 -17.63
N THR A 306 9.99 -7.83 -18.75
CA THR A 306 10.08 -6.52 -19.42
C THR A 306 9.55 -5.38 -18.54
N LEU A 307 8.33 -5.53 -18.02
CA LEU A 307 7.74 -4.50 -17.16
C LEU A 307 8.50 -4.37 -15.85
N SER A 308 8.78 -5.49 -15.19
CA SER A 308 9.55 -5.54 -13.94
C SER A 308 10.95 -4.91 -14.12
N GLY A 309 11.63 -5.24 -15.23
CA GLY A 309 12.93 -4.68 -15.57
C GLY A 309 12.89 -3.15 -15.77
N SER A 310 11.84 -2.63 -16.40
CA SER A 310 11.65 -1.18 -16.56
C SER A 310 11.50 -0.47 -15.21
N PHE A 311 10.72 -1.03 -14.28
CA PHE A 311 10.57 -0.49 -12.92
C PHE A 311 11.88 -0.49 -12.14
N VAL A 312 12.65 -1.57 -12.23
CA VAL A 312 13.96 -1.69 -11.53
C VAL A 312 14.98 -0.74 -12.14
N ALA A 313 15.11 -0.69 -13.48
CA ALA A 313 16.06 0.17 -14.17
C ALA A 313 15.82 1.66 -13.87
N LYS A 314 14.56 2.08 -13.77
CA LYS A 314 14.16 3.45 -13.44
C LYS A 314 14.11 3.72 -11.92
N LYS A 315 14.50 2.75 -11.06
CA LYS A 315 14.49 2.86 -9.58
C LYS A 315 13.11 3.26 -9.01
N LEU A 316 12.04 2.75 -9.60
CA LEU A 316 10.66 3.07 -9.22
C LEU A 316 10.05 2.09 -8.20
N VAL A 317 10.79 1.09 -7.77
CA VAL A 317 10.33 0.06 -6.83
C VAL A 317 10.63 0.47 -5.40
N ASP A 318 9.61 0.48 -4.53
CA ASP A 318 9.73 0.78 -3.10
C ASP A 318 9.90 -0.48 -2.26
N LYS A 319 9.25 -1.57 -2.68
CA LYS A 319 9.24 -2.82 -1.94
C LYS A 319 9.24 -4.03 -2.88
N VAL A 320 9.87 -5.10 -2.46
CA VAL A 320 9.97 -6.34 -3.26
C VAL A 320 9.47 -7.54 -2.47
N TYR A 321 8.68 -8.38 -3.12
CA TYR A 321 8.31 -9.72 -2.65
C TYR A 321 8.81 -10.76 -3.64
N PHE A 322 9.89 -11.46 -3.30
CA PHE A 322 10.38 -12.61 -4.06
C PHE A 322 9.90 -13.91 -3.42
N PHE A 323 9.12 -14.68 -4.18
CA PHE A 323 8.71 -16.03 -3.82
C PHE A 323 9.69 -17.02 -4.48
N ILE A 324 10.62 -17.55 -3.71
CA ILE A 324 11.68 -18.42 -4.22
C ILE A 324 11.24 -19.87 -4.01
N ALA A 325 11.05 -20.61 -5.11
CA ALA A 325 10.79 -22.04 -5.06
C ALA A 325 12.11 -22.81 -4.91
N PRO A 326 12.16 -23.88 -4.10
CA PRO A 326 13.33 -24.73 -3.97
C PRO A 326 13.45 -25.68 -5.20
N LYS A 327 13.53 -25.08 -6.38
CA LYS A 327 13.65 -25.77 -7.69
C LYS A 327 14.76 -25.12 -8.50
N ILE A 328 15.45 -25.89 -9.30
CA ILE A 328 16.44 -25.44 -10.27
C ILE A 328 15.95 -25.87 -11.65
N VAL A 329 15.80 -24.91 -12.56
CA VAL A 329 15.38 -25.15 -13.95
C VAL A 329 16.60 -25.30 -14.86
N GLY A 330 17.71 -24.62 -14.55
CA GLY A 330 18.92 -24.62 -15.35
C GLY A 330 18.76 -23.86 -16.68
N GLY A 331 19.54 -24.23 -17.68
CA GLY A 331 19.56 -23.64 -19.02
C GLY A 331 20.84 -22.88 -19.32
N LYS A 332 21.05 -22.47 -20.59
CA LYS A 332 22.28 -21.84 -21.08
C LYS A 332 22.65 -20.54 -20.33
N ASP A 333 21.65 -19.85 -19.78
CA ASP A 333 21.85 -18.59 -19.03
C ASP A 333 21.78 -18.78 -17.51
N CYS A 334 21.89 -20.02 -17.02
CA CYS A 334 21.95 -20.31 -15.59
C CYS A 334 23.34 -20.07 -15.07
N LEU A 335 23.51 -19.16 -14.10
CA LEU A 335 24.81 -18.82 -13.50
C LEU A 335 25.55 -20.04 -12.90
N LEU A 336 24.81 -21.10 -12.48
CA LEU A 336 25.42 -22.35 -11.99
C LEU A 336 26.16 -23.12 -13.08
N TYR A 337 25.87 -22.87 -14.37
CA TYR A 337 26.48 -23.56 -15.51
C TYR A 337 27.37 -22.67 -16.38
N THR A 338 27.32 -21.32 -16.19
CA THR A 338 28.03 -20.38 -17.05
C THR A 338 29.25 -19.72 -16.41
N SER A 339 29.41 -19.82 -15.10
CA SER A 339 30.64 -19.38 -14.42
C SER A 339 31.51 -20.62 -14.14
N PRO A 340 32.73 -20.69 -14.69
CA PRO A 340 33.69 -21.70 -14.23
C PRO A 340 33.93 -21.47 -12.72
N SER A 341 33.78 -22.52 -11.95
CA SER A 341 34.07 -22.50 -10.51
C SER A 341 35.50 -21.99 -10.30
N PRO A 342 35.79 -21.24 -9.22
CA PRO A 342 37.17 -20.93 -8.86
C PRO A 342 38.09 -22.14 -8.79
N ARG A 343 37.52 -23.34 -8.56
CA ARG A 343 38.27 -24.63 -8.58
C ARG A 343 38.61 -25.09 -10.00
N ASP A 344 37.83 -24.69 -11.02
CA ASP A 344 38.08 -25.07 -12.41
C ASP A 344 39.22 -24.23 -13.03
N ARG A 345 39.48 -23.03 -12.49
CA ARG A 345 40.62 -22.18 -12.90
C ARG A 345 41.99 -22.65 -12.40
N GLN A 346 42.02 -23.59 -11.46
CA GLN A 346 43.29 -24.15 -10.93
C GLN A 346 43.81 -25.35 -11.72
N LYS A 347 43.09 -25.80 -12.75
CA LYS A 347 43.47 -26.97 -13.58
C LYS A 347 43.89 -26.62 -15.02
N SER A 348 44.06 -25.34 -15.33
CA SER A 348 44.60 -24.89 -16.63
C SER A 348 46.02 -24.29 -16.46
#